data_6ee5e51fad76109d37d22fef089877de
#
_entry.id   6ee5e51fad76109d37d22fef089877de
#
_cell.length_a   1.000
_cell.length_b   1.000
_cell.length_c   1.000
_cell.angle_alpha   90.00
_cell.angle_beta   90.00
_cell.angle_gamma   90.00
#
_symmetry.space_group_name_H-M   'P 1'
#
loop_
_entity.id
_entity.type
_entity.pdbx_description
1 polymer ?
#
loop_
_entity_poly.entity_id
_entity_poly.type
_entity_poly.pdbx_seq_one_letter_code
_entity_poly.pdbx_strand_id
1 'polypeptide(L)'
;ISPLRVSLHASNPEVRRRIIGKHAAHGIEVLDRLLAAGIEFHAQIVLMPDENDGEVLRETLEWAYARPGILDVCIVPLGFTKHQTCFTKSFDDPDAAYRAMEVIKPVQERALVERGTLWAHAADEFYCNAYGDALLEHLPPASCYGEFEMFEDGVGIVRSFADDWQRAVELGADAACAQVLRESNVAVRLVFGYATRGFAARLLRESAVAGIVRPLFVKNDFFGGNVDVTGLLCGCDIVRAIRDDALGEGPLDEPASLEDADSPVSSDSLLALFCIPRVVFNDDGVTLDDMTLADIEKAAGAHVAVVSCNGSEFLPEIARLAADMRAKSFEG
;
A
#
# COMPACT_ATOMS: atom_id res chain seq x y z
N ILE A 1 -8.73 18.90 21.89
CA ILE A 1 -8.34 18.04 20.75
C ILE A 1 -6.85 17.81 20.86
N SER A 2 -6.44 16.62 21.22
CA SER A 2 -5.05 16.15 21.30
C SER A 2 -5.11 14.63 21.21
N PRO A 3 -4.17 13.96 20.50
CA PRO A 3 -3.08 14.53 19.69
C PRO A 3 -3.57 15.20 18.40
N LEU A 4 -2.72 16.06 17.82
CA LEU A 4 -2.90 16.66 16.50
C LEU A 4 -1.91 16.06 15.50
N ARG A 5 -2.27 16.06 14.21
CA ARG A 5 -1.33 15.72 13.13
C ARG A 5 -0.64 16.99 12.61
N VAL A 6 0.67 16.92 12.37
CA VAL A 6 1.45 18.04 11.85
C VAL A 6 2.41 17.63 10.75
N SER A 7 2.35 18.33 9.61
CA SER A 7 3.34 18.20 8.53
C SER A 7 4.63 18.93 8.93
N LEU A 8 5.57 18.20 9.51
CA LEU A 8 6.84 18.75 10.01
C LEU A 8 7.85 18.98 8.87
N HIS A 9 8.10 18.00 8.05
CA HIS A 9 9.03 17.90 6.92
C HIS A 9 10.50 18.18 7.24
N ALA A 10 10.82 19.22 7.99
CA ALA A 10 12.18 19.53 8.46
C ALA A 10 12.13 20.42 9.70
N SER A 11 13.09 20.28 10.61
CA SER A 11 13.32 21.21 11.72
C SER A 11 14.10 22.46 11.29
N ASN A 12 14.95 22.34 10.28
CA ASN A 12 15.75 23.43 9.75
C ASN A 12 14.86 24.49 9.05
N PRO A 13 14.89 25.77 9.49
CA PRO A 13 14.00 26.81 8.97
C PRO A 13 14.20 27.12 7.48
N GLU A 14 15.42 27.00 6.97
CA GLU A 14 15.72 27.32 5.57
C GLU A 14 15.23 26.18 4.65
N VAL A 15 15.48 24.91 5.03
CA VAL A 15 14.96 23.76 4.33
C VAL A 15 13.44 23.81 4.31
N ARG A 16 12.83 24.03 5.48
CA ARG A 16 11.39 24.13 5.63
C ARG A 16 10.80 25.26 4.77
N ARG A 17 11.51 26.40 4.67
CA ARG A 17 11.10 27.53 3.83
C ARG A 17 11.09 27.17 2.34
N ARG A 18 12.04 26.37 1.87
CA ARG A 18 12.07 25.89 0.48
C ARG A 18 10.90 24.95 0.19
N ILE A 19 10.61 24.02 1.11
CA ILE A 19 9.60 22.97 0.93
C ILE A 19 8.17 23.51 1.12
N ILE A 20 7.92 24.29 2.18
CA ILE A 20 6.56 24.72 2.59
C ILE A 20 6.28 26.17 2.19
N GLY A 21 7.32 27.00 2.13
CA GLY A 21 7.20 28.40 1.78
C GLY A 21 7.50 29.38 2.93
N LYS A 22 7.22 30.65 2.68
CA LYS A 22 7.70 31.80 3.50
C LYS A 22 7.26 31.81 4.97
N HIS A 23 6.18 31.13 5.32
CA HIS A 23 5.65 31.10 6.69
C HIS A 23 6.11 29.88 7.50
N ALA A 24 7.02 29.07 6.96
CA ALA A 24 7.46 27.81 7.56
C ALA A 24 8.10 27.96 8.95
N ALA A 25 8.88 29.02 9.17
CA ALA A 25 9.49 29.31 10.49
C ALA A 25 8.43 29.58 11.57
N HIS A 26 7.40 30.36 11.23
CA HIS A 26 6.29 30.62 12.15
C HIS A 26 5.55 29.32 12.56
N GLY A 27 5.45 28.34 11.65
CA GLY A 27 4.86 27.03 11.98
C GLY A 27 5.61 26.29 13.09
N ILE A 28 6.93 26.37 13.13
CA ILE A 28 7.75 25.78 14.22
C ILE A 28 7.51 26.52 15.55
N GLU A 29 7.46 27.85 15.52
CA GLU A 29 7.17 28.64 16.72
C GLU A 29 5.78 28.32 17.30
N VAL A 30 4.78 28.12 16.43
CA VAL A 30 3.43 27.72 16.84
C VAL A 30 3.46 26.31 17.43
N LEU A 31 4.15 25.36 16.79
CA LEU A 31 4.31 24.00 17.28
C LEU A 31 4.95 23.98 18.68
N ASP A 32 6.06 24.70 18.88
CA ASP A 32 6.73 24.77 20.19
C ASP A 32 5.82 25.37 21.27
N ARG A 33 5.01 26.37 20.93
CA ARG A 33 4.02 26.95 21.85
C ARG A 33 2.90 26.00 22.22
N LEU A 34 2.40 25.22 21.27
CA LEU A 34 1.37 24.21 21.50
C LEU A 34 1.90 23.05 22.33
N LEU A 35 3.12 22.59 22.06
CA LEU A 35 3.82 21.60 22.88
C LEU A 35 4.00 22.10 24.34
N ALA A 36 4.41 23.37 24.51
CA ALA A 36 4.53 23.99 25.83
C ALA A 36 3.17 24.11 26.57
N ALA A 37 2.07 24.17 25.82
CA ALA A 37 0.70 24.15 26.36
C ALA A 37 0.17 22.72 26.62
N GLY A 38 0.98 21.68 26.43
CA GLY A 38 0.61 20.28 26.67
C GLY A 38 -0.19 19.62 25.53
N ILE A 39 -0.18 20.19 24.34
CA ILE A 39 -0.78 19.56 23.15
C ILE A 39 0.23 18.58 22.58
N GLU A 40 -0.22 17.36 22.26
CA GLU A 40 0.59 16.30 21.68
C GLU A 40 0.39 16.20 20.17
N PHE A 41 1.37 15.63 19.47
CA PHE A 41 1.39 15.58 18.02
C PHE A 41 1.87 14.22 17.49
N HIS A 42 1.22 13.79 16.41
CA HIS A 42 1.77 12.85 15.42
C HIS A 42 2.40 13.71 14.31
N ALA A 43 3.70 13.55 14.07
CA ALA A 43 4.40 14.32 13.05
C ALA A 43 4.57 13.52 11.76
N GLN A 44 4.46 14.21 10.62
CA GLN A 44 4.70 13.62 9.30
C GLN A 44 5.85 14.33 8.60
N ILE A 45 6.73 13.56 7.99
CA ILE A 45 7.80 14.00 7.11
C ILE A 45 7.57 13.42 5.73
N VAL A 46 7.19 14.23 4.75
CA VAL A 46 7.31 13.85 3.34
C VAL A 46 8.79 14.01 2.98
N LEU A 47 9.44 12.87 2.73
CA LEU A 47 10.87 12.85 2.43
C LEU A 47 11.12 13.11 0.95
N MET A 48 11.98 14.07 0.66
CA MET A 48 12.30 14.56 -0.68
C MET A 48 13.80 14.39 -0.92
N PRO A 49 14.23 13.64 -1.95
CA PRO A 49 15.65 13.50 -2.28
C PRO A 49 16.33 14.86 -2.48
N ASP A 50 17.53 14.99 -1.96
CA ASP A 50 18.38 16.18 -2.05
C ASP A 50 17.84 17.44 -1.32
N GLU A 51 16.67 17.37 -0.66
CA GLU A 51 16.06 18.51 0.06
C GLU A 51 16.05 18.33 1.58
N ASN A 52 15.40 17.29 2.06
CA ASN A 52 15.26 17.03 3.50
C ASN A 52 15.65 15.60 3.91
N ASP A 53 16.35 14.86 3.02
CA ASP A 53 16.91 13.54 3.31
C ASP A 53 18.28 13.61 4.02
N GLY A 54 18.92 12.47 4.20
CA GLY A 54 20.27 12.35 4.76
C GLY A 54 20.43 13.06 6.09
N GLU A 55 21.38 14.01 6.15
CA GLU A 55 21.70 14.75 7.37
C GLU A 55 20.52 15.60 7.89
N VAL A 56 19.75 16.22 6.98
CA VAL A 56 18.60 17.04 7.36
C VAL A 56 17.52 16.18 8.02
N LEU A 57 17.29 14.95 7.50
CA LEU A 57 16.37 14.01 8.12
C LEU A 57 16.85 13.62 9.52
N ARG A 58 18.14 13.28 9.65
CA ARG A 58 18.72 12.92 10.94
C ARG A 58 18.57 14.03 11.99
N GLU A 59 18.94 15.26 11.63
CA GLU A 59 18.78 16.43 12.51
C GLU A 59 17.31 16.66 12.88
N THR A 60 16.39 16.47 11.93
CA THR A 60 14.96 16.66 12.16
C THR A 60 14.40 15.59 13.11
N LEU A 61 14.82 14.33 12.96
CA LEU A 61 14.42 13.26 13.87
C LEU A 61 14.95 13.48 15.29
N GLU A 62 16.22 13.88 15.44
CA GLU A 62 16.79 14.23 16.76
C GLU A 62 16.07 15.42 17.40
N TRP A 63 15.77 16.45 16.61
CA TRP A 63 15.02 17.61 17.06
C TRP A 63 13.61 17.23 17.57
N ALA A 64 12.91 16.36 16.83
CA ALA A 64 11.58 15.87 17.18
C ALA A 64 11.62 14.93 18.40
N TYR A 65 12.61 14.02 18.46
CA TYR A 65 12.76 13.06 19.55
C TYR A 65 13.03 13.73 20.91
N ALA A 66 13.70 14.87 20.92
CA ALA A 66 13.93 15.70 22.11
C ALA A 66 12.65 16.40 22.63
N ARG A 67 11.50 16.26 21.95
CA ARG A 67 10.21 16.88 22.31
C ARG A 67 9.20 15.82 22.73
N PRO A 68 9.00 15.53 24.03
CA PRO A 68 8.16 14.43 24.51
C PRO A 68 6.70 14.48 24.01
N GLY A 69 6.18 15.66 23.70
CA GLY A 69 4.84 15.82 23.13
C GLY A 69 4.73 15.47 21.64
N ILE A 70 5.84 15.14 20.97
CA ILE A 70 5.80 14.48 19.65
C ILE A 70 5.80 12.97 19.94
N LEU A 71 4.62 12.37 19.80
CA LEU A 71 4.35 10.99 20.18
C LEU A 71 5.07 10.00 19.26
N ASP A 72 5.07 10.31 17.95
CA ASP A 72 5.71 9.55 16.88
C ASP A 72 5.94 10.42 15.64
N VAL A 73 6.70 9.87 14.69
CA VAL A 73 6.97 10.50 13.40
C VAL A 73 6.77 9.49 12.29
N CYS A 74 5.89 9.79 11.33
CA CYS A 74 5.77 9.06 10.07
C CYS A 74 6.65 9.69 8.99
N ILE A 75 7.45 8.89 8.31
CA ILE A 75 8.27 9.30 7.17
C ILE A 75 7.71 8.61 5.93
N VAL A 76 7.17 9.40 5.00
CA VAL A 76 6.61 8.93 3.75
C VAL A 76 7.47 9.39 2.57
N PRO A 77 7.67 8.60 1.52
CA PRO A 77 8.40 9.06 0.35
C PRO A 77 7.59 10.11 -0.40
N LEU A 78 8.27 11.01 -1.12
CA LEU A 78 7.61 11.99 -1.96
C LEU A 78 6.80 11.30 -3.05
N GLY A 79 5.48 11.45 -3.00
CA GLY A 79 4.60 11.18 -4.13
C GLY A 79 4.54 12.38 -5.06
N PHE A 80 4.82 12.19 -6.33
CA PHE A 80 4.67 13.24 -7.33
C PHE A 80 3.81 12.78 -8.51
N THR A 81 3.14 13.74 -9.12
CA THR A 81 2.26 13.50 -10.27
C THR A 81 2.79 14.24 -11.49
N LYS A 82 2.25 13.92 -12.67
CA LYS A 82 2.56 14.64 -13.92
C LYS A 82 2.21 16.14 -13.89
N HIS A 83 1.46 16.58 -12.87
CA HIS A 83 0.99 17.97 -12.75
C HIS A 83 1.95 18.88 -11.98
N GLN A 84 2.94 18.30 -11.28
CA GLN A 84 3.98 19.08 -10.63
C GLN A 84 5.31 18.94 -11.39
N THR A 85 6.13 20.01 -11.39
CA THR A 85 7.39 20.07 -12.12
C THR A 85 8.60 20.41 -11.25
N CYS A 86 8.37 20.62 -9.93
CA CYS A 86 9.43 21.04 -9.02
C CYS A 86 10.34 19.88 -8.62
N PHE A 87 9.79 18.67 -8.49
CA PHE A 87 10.51 17.48 -8.05
C PHE A 87 10.36 16.38 -9.10
N THR A 88 11.45 15.72 -9.41
CA THR A 88 11.50 14.64 -10.43
C THR A 88 12.13 13.36 -9.91
N LYS A 89 12.52 13.36 -8.62
CA LYS A 89 13.11 12.21 -7.93
C LYS A 89 12.27 11.84 -6.73
N SER A 90 12.20 10.56 -6.44
CA SER A 90 11.63 10.02 -5.22
C SER A 90 12.46 8.82 -4.76
N PHE A 91 11.91 7.98 -3.91
CA PHE A 91 12.52 6.79 -3.33
C PHE A 91 11.99 5.50 -3.97
N ASP A 92 11.62 5.55 -5.24
CA ASP A 92 11.28 4.41 -6.10
C ASP A 92 12.50 3.59 -6.54
N ASP A 93 13.70 4.19 -6.48
CA ASP A 93 14.97 3.48 -6.59
C ASP A 93 15.29 2.69 -5.32
N PRO A 94 15.54 1.35 -5.40
CA PRO A 94 15.79 0.51 -4.22
C PRO A 94 16.94 0.99 -3.33
N ASP A 95 18.04 1.43 -3.92
CA ASP A 95 19.21 1.90 -3.18
C ASP A 95 18.91 3.23 -2.46
N ALA A 96 18.10 4.11 -3.09
CA ALA A 96 17.69 5.37 -2.47
C ALA A 96 16.76 5.10 -1.28
N ALA A 97 15.78 4.21 -1.43
CA ALA A 97 14.88 3.80 -0.35
C ALA A 97 15.66 3.17 0.81
N TYR A 98 16.59 2.26 0.52
CA TYR A 98 17.44 1.63 1.52
C TYR A 98 18.27 2.67 2.28
N ARG A 99 18.95 3.59 1.60
CA ARG A 99 19.74 4.66 2.24
C ARG A 99 18.88 5.55 3.14
N ALA A 100 17.64 5.87 2.76
CA ALA A 100 16.73 6.64 3.60
C ALA A 100 16.40 5.89 4.89
N MET A 101 16.12 4.59 4.83
CA MET A 101 15.85 3.77 6.01
C MET A 101 17.06 3.63 6.93
N GLU A 102 18.28 3.54 6.41
CA GLU A 102 19.52 3.53 7.22
C GLU A 102 19.71 4.83 8.03
N VAL A 103 19.18 5.96 7.57
CA VAL A 103 19.18 7.22 8.33
C VAL A 103 18.16 7.17 9.48
N ILE A 104 17.02 6.50 9.29
CA ILE A 104 15.94 6.39 10.29
C ILE A 104 16.29 5.37 11.38
N LYS A 105 16.94 4.29 11.02
CA LYS A 105 17.23 3.13 11.86
C LYS A 105 17.85 3.42 13.24
N PRO A 106 18.87 4.29 13.39
CA PRO A 106 19.45 4.58 14.71
C PRO A 106 18.44 5.17 15.71
N VAL A 107 17.50 5.99 15.24
CA VAL A 107 16.44 6.55 16.09
C VAL A 107 15.41 5.47 16.45
N GLN A 108 15.07 4.59 15.51
CA GLN A 108 14.18 3.44 15.76
C GLN A 108 14.76 2.51 16.82
N GLU A 109 16.03 2.13 16.68
CA GLU A 109 16.72 1.24 17.65
C GLU A 109 16.75 1.85 19.05
N ARG A 110 17.05 3.15 19.17
CA ARG A 110 17.00 3.87 20.43
C ARG A 110 15.57 3.90 21.00
N ALA A 111 14.58 4.21 20.18
CA ALA A 111 13.19 4.29 20.61
C ALA A 111 12.65 2.93 21.08
N LEU A 112 13.00 1.84 20.43
CA LEU A 112 12.63 0.49 20.88
C LEU A 112 13.15 0.20 22.29
N VAL A 113 14.38 0.63 22.61
CA VAL A 113 14.95 0.46 23.96
C VAL A 113 14.30 1.39 24.99
N GLU A 114 14.05 2.65 24.63
CA GLU A 114 13.60 3.67 25.56
C GLU A 114 12.07 3.75 25.71
N ARG A 115 11.32 3.43 24.64
CA ARG A 115 9.87 3.64 24.53
C ARG A 115 9.08 2.36 24.24
N GLY A 116 9.74 1.29 23.79
CA GLY A 116 9.11 0.01 23.42
C GLY A 116 8.44 0.02 22.04
N THR A 117 8.53 1.11 21.29
CA THR A 117 8.01 1.26 19.92
C THR A 117 9.07 1.83 19.00
N LEU A 118 8.87 1.76 17.67
CA LEU A 118 9.79 2.36 16.69
C LEU A 118 9.87 3.89 16.81
N TRP A 119 8.78 4.53 17.18
CA TRP A 119 8.59 5.98 17.26
C TRP A 119 8.78 6.72 15.92
N ALA A 120 9.84 6.44 15.16
CA ALA A 120 10.05 6.94 13.80
C ALA A 120 9.68 5.81 12.83
N HIS A 121 8.58 5.96 12.12
CA HIS A 121 8.02 4.95 11.24
C HIS A 121 8.28 5.31 9.78
N ALA A 122 9.05 4.49 9.07
CA ALA A 122 9.09 4.55 7.62
C ALA A 122 7.79 3.93 7.06
N ALA A 123 7.16 4.60 6.09
CA ALA A 123 6.00 4.06 5.40
C ALA A 123 6.35 2.74 4.68
N ASP A 124 5.37 1.86 4.54
CA ASP A 124 5.54 0.54 3.92
C ASP A 124 6.10 0.63 2.49
N GLU A 125 5.85 1.74 1.80
CA GLU A 125 6.38 2.00 0.46
C GLU A 125 7.92 2.00 0.43
N PHE A 126 8.61 2.49 1.47
CA PHE A 126 10.07 2.39 1.56
C PHE A 126 10.53 0.94 1.58
N TYR A 127 9.84 0.09 2.35
CA TYR A 127 10.15 -1.34 2.41
C TYR A 127 9.83 -2.06 1.10
N CYS A 128 8.69 -1.72 0.47
CA CYS A 128 8.34 -2.25 -0.85
C CYS A 128 9.41 -1.93 -1.89
N ASN A 129 9.89 -0.69 -1.92
CA ASN A 129 10.87 -0.22 -2.88
C ASN A 129 12.27 -0.80 -2.61
N ALA A 130 12.68 -0.87 -1.34
CA ALA A 130 14.01 -1.33 -0.97
C ALA A 130 14.19 -2.86 -1.07
N TYR A 131 13.15 -3.64 -0.74
CA TYR A 131 13.30 -5.09 -0.55
C TYR A 131 12.47 -5.93 -1.51
N GLY A 132 11.52 -5.35 -2.25
CA GLY A 132 10.73 -6.09 -3.24
C GLY A 132 10.12 -7.38 -2.68
N ASP A 133 10.49 -8.53 -3.22
CA ASP A 133 10.00 -9.85 -2.81
C ASP A 133 10.44 -10.25 -1.40
N ALA A 134 11.57 -9.72 -0.91
CA ALA A 134 12.08 -10.02 0.43
C ALA A 134 11.50 -9.09 1.52
N LEU A 135 10.55 -8.24 1.17
CA LEU A 135 9.95 -7.23 2.06
C LEU A 135 9.52 -7.80 3.42
N LEU A 136 8.86 -8.97 3.46
CA LEU A 136 8.31 -9.54 4.71
C LEU A 136 9.37 -9.90 5.74
N GLU A 137 10.59 -10.23 5.32
CA GLU A 137 11.73 -10.52 6.20
C GLU A 137 12.31 -9.26 6.84
N HIS A 138 12.04 -8.10 6.25
CA HIS A 138 12.59 -6.81 6.67
C HIS A 138 11.59 -5.90 7.37
N LEU A 139 10.29 -6.17 7.23
CA LEU A 139 9.27 -5.45 7.97
C LEU A 139 9.39 -5.73 9.48
N PRO A 140 9.33 -4.70 10.32
CA PRO A 140 9.25 -4.87 11.76
C PRO A 140 8.07 -5.77 12.17
N PRO A 141 8.16 -6.53 13.26
CA PRO A 141 7.03 -7.28 13.78
C PRO A 141 5.90 -6.34 14.26
N ALA A 142 4.66 -6.84 14.25
CA ALA A 142 3.47 -6.05 14.61
C ALA A 142 3.61 -5.32 15.96
N SER A 143 4.27 -5.94 16.96
CA SER A 143 4.51 -5.33 18.27
C SER A 143 5.34 -4.03 18.26
N CYS A 144 6.03 -3.73 17.16
CA CYS A 144 6.83 -2.51 17.02
C CYS A 144 6.02 -1.29 16.57
N TYR A 145 4.76 -1.50 16.11
CA TYR A 145 3.90 -0.45 15.57
C TYR A 145 2.91 0.13 16.59
N GLY A 146 2.97 -0.28 17.85
CA GLY A 146 2.00 0.12 18.87
C GLY A 146 0.57 -0.33 18.48
N GLU A 147 -0.39 0.59 18.56
CA GLU A 147 -1.77 0.35 18.15
C GLU A 147 -2.03 0.66 16.66
N PHE A 148 -0.99 0.73 15.84
CA PHE A 148 -1.05 1.09 14.41
C PHE A 148 -1.65 2.49 14.15
N GLU A 149 -1.31 3.47 14.98
CA GLU A 149 -1.87 4.82 14.94
C GLU A 149 -1.55 5.59 13.64
N MET A 150 -0.50 5.14 12.91
CA MET A 150 -0.05 5.72 11.64
C MET A 150 -0.52 4.93 10.40
N PHE A 151 -1.56 4.10 10.56
CA PHE A 151 -2.08 3.25 9.48
C PHE A 151 -2.55 4.06 8.27
N GLU A 152 -3.21 5.20 8.49
CA GLU A 152 -3.67 6.12 7.44
C GLU A 152 -2.50 6.76 6.65
N ASP A 153 -1.31 6.81 7.25
CA ASP A 153 -0.09 7.33 6.62
C ASP A 153 0.70 6.24 5.87
N GLY A 154 0.13 5.03 5.72
CA GLY A 154 0.76 3.92 5.01
C GLY A 154 1.81 3.18 5.83
N VAL A 155 1.69 3.18 7.16
CA VAL A 155 2.62 2.50 8.09
C VAL A 155 1.98 1.25 8.68
N GLY A 156 2.61 0.09 8.47
CA GLY A 156 2.19 -1.18 9.07
C GLY A 156 1.01 -1.87 8.37
N ILE A 157 0.51 -1.33 7.26
CA ILE A 157 -0.58 -1.93 6.46
C ILE A 157 -0.17 -3.30 5.95
N VAL A 158 1.03 -3.38 5.35
CA VAL A 158 1.58 -4.62 4.79
C VAL A 158 1.81 -5.66 5.89
N ARG A 159 2.35 -5.24 7.04
CA ARG A 159 2.55 -6.14 8.18
C ARG A 159 1.22 -6.70 8.70
N SER A 160 0.25 -5.83 8.93
CA SER A 160 -1.08 -6.24 9.41
C SER A 160 -1.75 -7.21 8.45
N PHE A 161 -1.75 -6.90 7.15
CA PHE A 161 -2.32 -7.76 6.12
C PHE A 161 -1.61 -9.11 6.05
N ALA A 162 -0.26 -9.11 6.07
CA ALA A 162 0.53 -10.34 5.97
C ALA A 162 0.32 -11.27 7.18
N ASP A 163 0.25 -10.71 8.39
CA ASP A 163 0.03 -11.50 9.60
C ASP A 163 -1.38 -12.10 9.63
N ASP A 164 -2.39 -11.35 9.17
CA ASP A 164 -3.76 -11.84 9.05
C ASP A 164 -3.90 -12.88 7.93
N TRP A 165 -3.25 -12.67 6.80
CA TRP A 165 -3.17 -13.63 5.70
C TRP A 165 -2.52 -14.94 6.15
N GLN A 166 -1.36 -14.85 6.80
CA GLN A 166 -0.66 -16.04 7.31
C GLN A 166 -1.54 -16.85 8.26
N ARG A 167 -2.23 -16.18 9.17
CA ARG A 167 -3.17 -16.81 10.09
C ARG A 167 -4.33 -17.49 9.35
N ALA A 168 -4.88 -16.84 8.32
CA ALA A 168 -5.94 -17.41 7.50
C ALA A 168 -5.47 -18.67 6.76
N VAL A 169 -4.24 -18.65 6.21
CA VAL A 169 -3.60 -19.82 5.56
C VAL A 169 -3.39 -20.96 6.56
N GLU A 170 -2.87 -20.67 7.75
CA GLU A 170 -2.70 -21.67 8.82
C GLU A 170 -4.02 -22.35 9.23
N LEU A 171 -5.14 -21.64 9.11
CA LEU A 171 -6.49 -22.15 9.34
C LEU A 171 -7.10 -22.86 8.11
N GLY A 172 -6.38 -22.90 6.98
CA GLY A 172 -6.80 -23.58 5.76
C GLY A 172 -7.76 -22.76 4.88
N ALA A 173 -7.86 -21.45 5.09
CA ALA A 173 -8.77 -20.58 4.31
C ALA A 173 -8.38 -20.53 2.82
N ASP A 174 -7.10 -20.61 2.50
CA ASP A 174 -6.59 -20.63 1.13
C ASP A 174 -6.96 -21.93 0.41
N ALA A 175 -6.83 -23.08 1.07
CA ALA A 175 -7.23 -24.38 0.51
C ALA A 175 -8.75 -24.44 0.28
N ALA A 176 -9.55 -23.94 1.25
CA ALA A 176 -11.00 -23.85 1.11
C ALA A 176 -11.41 -22.91 -0.04
N CYS A 177 -10.77 -21.76 -0.15
CA CYS A 177 -10.99 -20.82 -1.27
C CYS A 177 -10.65 -21.49 -2.61
N ALA A 178 -9.47 -22.10 -2.72
CA ALA A 178 -9.04 -22.80 -3.94
C ALA A 178 -10.01 -23.91 -4.37
N GLN A 179 -10.58 -24.65 -3.41
CA GLN A 179 -11.60 -25.65 -3.70
C GLN A 179 -12.86 -25.00 -4.30
N VAL A 180 -13.40 -23.96 -3.67
CA VAL A 180 -14.61 -23.25 -4.17
C VAL A 180 -14.37 -22.69 -5.57
N LEU A 181 -13.21 -22.08 -5.81
CA LEU A 181 -12.86 -21.50 -7.12
C LEU A 181 -12.82 -22.58 -8.22
N ARG A 182 -12.24 -23.76 -7.95
CA ARG A 182 -12.24 -24.88 -8.90
C ARG A 182 -13.65 -25.41 -9.16
N GLU A 183 -14.45 -25.62 -8.10
CA GLU A 183 -15.83 -26.11 -8.22
C GLU A 183 -16.73 -25.11 -8.97
N SER A 184 -16.51 -23.82 -8.76
CA SER A 184 -17.27 -22.75 -9.43
C SER A 184 -16.79 -22.51 -10.87
N ASN A 185 -15.63 -23.01 -11.28
CA ASN A 185 -14.97 -22.71 -12.54
C ASN A 185 -14.81 -21.19 -12.77
N VAL A 186 -14.33 -20.48 -11.76
CA VAL A 186 -14.10 -19.02 -11.77
C VAL A 186 -12.61 -18.74 -11.60
N ALA A 187 -12.03 -18.02 -12.55
CA ALA A 187 -10.69 -17.45 -12.41
C ALA A 187 -10.78 -16.06 -11.76
N VAL A 188 -9.91 -15.79 -10.81
CA VAL A 188 -9.90 -14.51 -10.10
C VAL A 188 -8.68 -13.68 -10.51
N ARG A 189 -8.92 -12.41 -10.81
CA ARG A 189 -7.90 -11.37 -10.94
C ARG A 189 -8.00 -10.42 -9.77
N LEU A 190 -6.90 -10.18 -9.10
CA LEU A 190 -6.85 -9.37 -7.90
C LEU A 190 -6.09 -8.09 -8.17
N VAL A 191 -6.79 -6.97 -8.12
CA VAL A 191 -6.24 -5.65 -8.41
C VAL A 191 -5.32 -5.18 -7.29
N PHE A 192 -4.08 -4.82 -7.65
CA PHE A 192 -3.09 -4.22 -6.77
C PHE A 192 -2.44 -3.02 -7.46
N GLY A 193 -2.03 -2.02 -6.67
CA GLY A 193 -1.12 -1.00 -7.16
C GLY A 193 0.26 -1.58 -7.48
N TYR A 194 0.90 -1.08 -8.50
CA TYR A 194 2.19 -1.59 -8.98
C TYR A 194 3.30 -1.56 -7.92
N ALA A 195 3.23 -0.63 -6.97
CA ALA A 195 4.18 -0.54 -5.86
C ALA A 195 4.23 -1.81 -4.97
N THR A 196 3.12 -2.55 -4.87
CA THR A 196 3.03 -3.75 -4.01
C THR A 196 3.29 -5.06 -4.74
N ARG A 197 3.80 -5.03 -5.99
CA ARG A 197 3.91 -6.22 -6.86
C ARG A 197 4.69 -7.38 -6.25
N GLY A 198 5.86 -7.14 -5.66
CA GLY A 198 6.68 -8.18 -5.05
C GLY A 198 5.95 -8.89 -3.91
N PHE A 199 5.41 -8.12 -2.98
CA PHE A 199 4.65 -8.62 -1.84
C PHE A 199 3.43 -9.45 -2.26
N ALA A 200 2.55 -8.87 -3.10
CA ALA A 200 1.30 -9.51 -3.49
C ALA A 200 1.53 -10.80 -4.32
N ALA A 201 2.47 -10.77 -5.26
CA ALA A 201 2.82 -11.94 -6.05
C ALA A 201 3.36 -13.08 -5.17
N ARG A 202 4.18 -12.75 -4.16
CA ARG A 202 4.73 -13.73 -3.23
C ARG A 202 3.64 -14.39 -2.38
N LEU A 203 2.75 -13.62 -1.75
CA LEU A 203 1.67 -14.17 -0.92
C LEU A 203 0.79 -15.15 -1.72
N LEU A 204 0.41 -14.75 -2.93
CA LEU A 204 -0.41 -15.62 -3.79
C LEU A 204 0.35 -16.90 -4.20
N ARG A 205 1.61 -16.79 -4.60
CA ARG A 205 2.43 -17.91 -5.02
C ARG A 205 2.67 -18.95 -3.90
N GLU A 206 2.80 -18.48 -2.65
CA GLU A 206 3.07 -19.33 -1.49
C GLU A 206 1.79 -19.91 -0.83
N SER A 207 0.62 -19.78 -1.46
CA SER A 207 -0.68 -20.24 -0.96
C SER A 207 -1.33 -21.29 -1.87
N ALA A 208 -2.37 -21.98 -1.37
CA ALA A 208 -3.13 -22.96 -2.14
C ALA A 208 -3.93 -22.37 -3.31
N VAL A 209 -4.11 -21.03 -3.35
CA VAL A 209 -4.77 -20.34 -4.46
C VAL A 209 -3.81 -20.00 -5.61
N ALA A 210 -2.54 -20.39 -5.51
CA ALA A 210 -1.54 -20.17 -6.55
C ALA A 210 -2.04 -20.65 -7.93
N GLY A 211 -1.86 -19.82 -8.96
CA GLY A 211 -2.31 -20.09 -10.33
C GLY A 211 -3.82 -19.96 -10.58
N ILE A 212 -4.67 -19.99 -9.55
CA ILE A 212 -6.13 -19.80 -9.65
C ILE A 212 -6.48 -18.32 -9.43
N VAL A 213 -5.92 -17.71 -8.38
CA VAL A 213 -5.97 -16.28 -8.14
C VAL A 213 -4.68 -15.66 -8.67
N ARG A 214 -4.80 -14.73 -9.60
CA ARG A 214 -3.66 -14.04 -10.19
C ARG A 214 -3.70 -12.55 -9.86
N PRO A 215 -2.55 -11.92 -9.56
CA PRO A 215 -2.52 -10.48 -9.38
C PRO A 215 -2.72 -9.75 -10.71
N LEU A 216 -3.38 -8.60 -10.66
CA LEU A 216 -3.47 -7.62 -11.75
C LEU A 216 -2.85 -6.33 -11.24
N PHE A 217 -1.62 -6.05 -11.66
CA PHE A 217 -0.89 -4.87 -11.23
C PHE A 217 -1.26 -3.66 -12.08
N VAL A 218 -1.72 -2.61 -11.43
CA VAL A 218 -2.21 -1.38 -12.08
C VAL A 218 -1.23 -0.24 -11.80
N LYS A 219 -0.78 0.43 -12.87
CA LYS A 219 -0.07 1.71 -12.79
C LYS A 219 -1.05 2.85 -12.81
N ASN A 220 -0.77 3.86 -11.99
CA ASN A 220 -1.57 5.07 -11.92
C ASN A 220 -1.13 6.08 -13.00
N ASP A 221 -1.63 5.94 -14.22
CA ASP A 221 -1.35 6.87 -15.30
C ASP A 221 -2.26 8.11 -15.28
N PHE A 222 -3.38 8.03 -14.55
CA PHE A 222 -4.27 9.17 -14.35
C PHE A 222 -3.53 10.34 -13.68
N PHE A 223 -2.87 10.07 -12.56
CA PHE A 223 -2.00 11.05 -11.92
C PHE A 223 -0.61 11.07 -12.53
N GLY A 224 -0.12 9.94 -13.02
CA GLY A 224 1.25 9.78 -13.49
C GLY A 224 2.27 9.86 -12.35
N GLY A 225 3.56 9.91 -12.68
CA GLY A 225 4.61 9.98 -11.68
C GLY A 225 4.86 8.64 -10.98
N ASN A 226 4.83 8.61 -9.63
CA ASN A 226 5.17 7.44 -8.82
C ASN A 226 4.09 7.06 -7.79
N VAL A 227 2.85 7.50 -7.97
CA VAL A 227 1.75 7.26 -7.00
C VAL A 227 1.03 5.94 -7.26
N ASP A 228 1.77 4.85 -7.33
CA ASP A 228 1.30 3.51 -7.74
C ASP A 228 0.84 2.61 -6.58
N VAL A 229 0.48 3.19 -5.43
CA VAL A 229 -0.09 2.44 -4.29
C VAL A 229 -1.57 2.13 -4.51
N THR A 230 -2.05 0.98 -4.01
CA THR A 230 -3.41 0.48 -4.27
C THR A 230 -4.51 1.48 -3.92
N GLY A 231 -4.40 2.18 -2.77
CA GLY A 231 -5.41 3.15 -2.32
C GLY A 231 -5.49 4.45 -3.13
N LEU A 232 -4.56 4.69 -4.06
CA LEU A 232 -4.55 5.86 -4.94
C LEU A 232 -4.89 5.52 -6.40
N LEU A 233 -5.27 4.26 -6.69
CA LEU A 233 -5.68 3.86 -8.03
C LEU A 233 -6.95 4.55 -8.47
N CYS A 234 -6.99 4.93 -9.76
CA CYS A 234 -8.16 5.51 -10.40
C CYS A 234 -8.96 4.45 -11.18
N GLY A 235 -10.26 4.64 -11.26
CA GLY A 235 -11.16 3.72 -11.94
C GLY A 235 -10.80 3.56 -13.43
N CYS A 236 -10.41 4.63 -14.11
CA CYS A 236 -9.99 4.57 -15.52
C CYS A 236 -8.74 3.72 -15.75
N ASP A 237 -7.78 3.72 -14.82
CA ASP A 237 -6.58 2.90 -14.91
C ASP A 237 -6.90 1.43 -14.64
N ILE A 238 -7.79 1.15 -13.69
CA ILE A 238 -8.30 -0.20 -13.42
C ILE A 238 -9.05 -0.76 -14.64
N VAL A 239 -9.95 0.04 -15.26
CA VAL A 239 -10.67 -0.35 -16.48
C VAL A 239 -9.70 -0.72 -17.60
N ARG A 240 -8.66 0.09 -17.79
CA ARG A 240 -7.62 -0.19 -18.80
C ARG A 240 -6.93 -1.52 -18.51
N ALA A 241 -6.45 -1.71 -17.28
CA ALA A 241 -5.75 -2.94 -16.89
C ALA A 241 -6.63 -4.19 -17.06
N ILE A 242 -7.92 -4.13 -16.73
CA ILE A 242 -8.86 -5.23 -16.94
C ILE A 242 -9.02 -5.56 -18.44
N ARG A 243 -9.11 -4.53 -19.29
CA ARG A 243 -9.22 -4.74 -20.74
C ARG A 243 -7.95 -5.34 -21.32
N ASP A 244 -6.78 -4.87 -20.90
CA ASP A 244 -5.48 -5.35 -21.38
C ASP A 244 -5.25 -6.83 -20.94
N ASP A 245 -5.65 -7.20 -19.72
CA ASP A 245 -5.62 -8.62 -19.25
C ASP A 245 -6.53 -9.51 -20.11
N ALA A 246 -7.73 -9.03 -20.44
CA ALA A 246 -8.68 -9.78 -21.27
C ALA A 246 -8.21 -9.98 -22.72
N LEU A 247 -7.36 -9.08 -23.24
CA LEU A 247 -6.74 -9.19 -24.56
C LEU A 247 -5.44 -10.02 -24.57
N GLY A 248 -4.96 -10.44 -23.38
CA GLY A 248 -3.67 -11.12 -23.23
C GLY A 248 -2.48 -10.18 -23.37
N GLU A 249 -2.70 -8.87 -23.30
CA GLU A 249 -1.69 -7.82 -23.41
C GLU A 249 -1.16 -7.35 -22.05
N GLY A 250 -1.44 -8.09 -20.95
CA GLY A 250 -0.99 -7.77 -19.61
C GLY A 250 0.53 -7.70 -19.46
N PRO A 251 1.07 -7.02 -18.44
CA PRO A 251 2.52 -6.81 -18.28
C PRO A 251 3.28 -8.12 -18.30
N LEU A 252 4.32 -8.19 -19.14
CA LEU A 252 5.17 -9.36 -19.40
C LEU A 252 6.14 -9.71 -18.25
N ASP A 253 5.99 -9.13 -17.06
CA ASP A 253 6.90 -9.29 -15.93
C ASP A 253 6.57 -10.47 -15.00
N GLU A 254 5.84 -11.49 -15.46
CA GLU A 254 5.81 -12.78 -14.78
C GLU A 254 6.96 -13.65 -15.32
N PRO A 255 7.81 -14.23 -14.45
CA PRO A 255 8.72 -15.27 -14.90
C PRO A 255 7.89 -16.45 -15.44
N ALA A 256 7.97 -16.66 -16.74
CA ALA A 256 7.43 -17.84 -17.41
C ALA A 256 8.15 -19.10 -16.90
N SER A 257 7.67 -19.68 -15.80
CA SER A 257 8.05 -21.00 -15.34
C SER A 257 6.98 -21.62 -14.45
N LEU A 258 5.86 -21.95 -15.06
CA LEU A 258 4.99 -23.03 -14.60
C LEU A 258 4.65 -23.90 -15.82
N GLU A 259 5.66 -24.53 -16.36
CA GLU A 259 5.53 -25.81 -17.03
C GLU A 259 5.33 -26.84 -15.91
N ASP A 260 4.07 -27.12 -15.56
CA ASP A 260 3.55 -28.34 -14.94
C ASP A 260 2.21 -28.06 -14.24
N ALA A 261 1.21 -27.64 -15.02
CA ALA A 261 -0.18 -27.80 -14.63
C ALA A 261 -0.88 -28.58 -15.75
N ASP A 262 -0.69 -29.87 -15.69
CA ASP A 262 -1.38 -30.83 -16.53
C ASP A 262 -2.85 -30.92 -16.11
N SER A 263 -3.68 -30.05 -16.67
CA SER A 263 -5.12 -30.26 -16.86
C SER A 263 -5.68 -29.18 -17.80
N PRO A 264 -6.17 -29.56 -18.97
CA PRO A 264 -6.85 -28.62 -19.86
C PRO A 264 -8.22 -28.31 -19.30
N VAL A 265 -8.34 -27.19 -18.58
CA VAL A 265 -9.64 -26.57 -18.37
C VAL A 265 -10.04 -25.99 -19.72
N SER A 266 -11.11 -26.53 -20.31
CA SER A 266 -11.62 -26.04 -21.60
C SER A 266 -11.95 -24.56 -21.49
N SER A 267 -11.37 -23.73 -22.35
CA SER A 267 -11.46 -22.27 -22.34
C SER A 267 -12.90 -21.71 -22.50
N ASP A 268 -13.85 -22.51 -22.89
CA ASP A 268 -15.20 -22.08 -23.26
C ASP A 268 -16.21 -21.91 -22.11
N SER A 269 -15.81 -22.10 -20.85
CA SER A 269 -16.72 -21.96 -19.69
C SER A 269 -16.12 -21.29 -18.47
N LEU A 270 -14.88 -20.79 -18.55
CA LEU A 270 -14.20 -20.14 -17.43
C LEU A 270 -14.73 -18.69 -17.25
N LEU A 271 -15.36 -18.42 -16.12
CA LEU A 271 -15.79 -17.09 -15.76
C LEU A 271 -14.61 -16.33 -15.12
N ALA A 272 -14.43 -15.06 -15.48
CA ALA A 272 -13.41 -14.20 -14.89
C ALA A 272 -14.05 -13.19 -13.91
N LEU A 273 -13.55 -13.16 -12.69
CA LEU A 273 -13.95 -12.21 -11.65
C LEU A 273 -12.75 -11.31 -11.29
N PHE A 274 -12.93 -10.00 -11.44
CA PHE A 274 -11.94 -9.01 -11.04
C PHE A 274 -12.29 -8.45 -9.66
N CYS A 275 -11.41 -8.69 -8.68
CA CYS A 275 -11.59 -8.24 -7.31
C CYS A 275 -10.79 -6.96 -7.07
N ILE A 276 -11.47 -5.91 -6.64
CA ILE A 276 -10.88 -4.59 -6.35
C ILE A 276 -10.88 -4.38 -4.83
N PRO A 277 -9.72 -4.13 -4.19
CA PRO A 277 -9.67 -3.86 -2.76
C PRO A 277 -10.47 -2.62 -2.38
N ARG A 278 -11.19 -2.69 -1.26
CA ARG A 278 -12.06 -1.61 -0.80
C ARG A 278 -11.34 -0.27 -0.63
N VAL A 279 -10.06 -0.27 -0.33
CA VAL A 279 -9.26 0.97 -0.15
C VAL A 279 -9.21 1.86 -1.40
N VAL A 280 -9.57 1.33 -2.58
CA VAL A 280 -9.67 2.09 -3.84
C VAL A 280 -10.85 3.06 -3.82
N PHE A 281 -11.87 2.78 -3.00
CA PHE A 281 -13.10 3.56 -2.92
C PHE A 281 -13.17 4.35 -1.62
N ASN A 282 -13.63 5.59 -1.71
CA ASN A 282 -13.95 6.40 -0.53
C ASN A 282 -15.25 5.95 0.16
N ASP A 283 -15.69 6.69 1.19
CA ASP A 283 -16.92 6.39 1.94
C ASP A 283 -18.19 6.49 1.09
N ASP A 284 -18.18 7.30 0.02
CA ASP A 284 -19.28 7.42 -0.93
C ASP A 284 -19.27 6.30 -2.00
N GLY A 285 -18.28 5.40 -1.96
CA GLY A 285 -18.17 4.27 -2.90
C GLY A 285 -17.66 4.65 -4.27
N VAL A 286 -16.90 5.75 -4.39
CA VAL A 286 -16.30 6.19 -5.65
C VAL A 286 -14.77 6.23 -5.55
N THR A 287 -14.11 6.05 -6.68
CA THR A 287 -12.66 6.18 -6.86
C THR A 287 -12.24 7.65 -6.91
N LEU A 288 -10.92 7.93 -6.94
CA LEU A 288 -10.39 9.30 -7.02
C LEU A 288 -10.77 10.07 -8.30
N ASP A 289 -11.18 9.37 -9.35
CA ASP A 289 -11.71 9.91 -10.61
C ASP A 289 -13.24 9.77 -10.73
N ASP A 290 -13.94 9.71 -9.58
CA ASP A 290 -15.40 9.71 -9.43
C ASP A 290 -16.13 8.51 -10.09
N MET A 291 -15.45 7.37 -10.33
CA MET A 291 -16.10 6.17 -10.85
C MET A 291 -16.64 5.28 -9.71
N THR A 292 -17.90 4.84 -9.86
CA THR A 292 -18.47 3.78 -9.01
C THR A 292 -18.03 2.39 -9.49
N LEU A 293 -18.24 1.36 -8.65
CA LEU A 293 -18.01 -0.04 -9.06
C LEU A 293 -18.80 -0.40 -10.32
N ALA A 294 -20.06 0.07 -10.44
CA ALA A 294 -20.91 -0.18 -11.60
C ALA A 294 -20.38 0.50 -12.87
N ASP A 295 -19.79 1.70 -12.74
CA ASP A 295 -19.15 2.38 -13.88
C ASP A 295 -17.92 1.60 -14.37
N ILE A 296 -17.10 1.08 -13.44
CA ILE A 296 -15.94 0.25 -13.75
C ILE A 296 -16.40 -1.03 -14.45
N GLU A 297 -17.39 -1.75 -13.91
CA GLU A 297 -17.94 -2.98 -14.48
C GLU A 297 -18.44 -2.76 -15.91
N LYS A 298 -19.26 -1.72 -16.09
CA LYS A 298 -19.78 -1.35 -17.39
C LYS A 298 -18.68 -0.96 -18.37
N ALA A 299 -17.73 -0.15 -17.93
CA ALA A 299 -16.63 0.32 -18.78
C ALA A 299 -15.67 -0.81 -19.13
N ALA A 300 -15.34 -1.68 -18.19
CA ALA A 300 -14.45 -2.83 -18.44
C ALA A 300 -15.12 -3.92 -19.28
N GLY A 301 -16.45 -4.03 -19.22
CA GLY A 301 -17.20 -5.14 -19.85
C GLY A 301 -16.89 -6.48 -19.16
N ALA A 302 -16.58 -6.48 -17.87
CA ALA A 302 -16.15 -7.63 -17.09
C ALA A 302 -16.80 -7.61 -15.71
N HIS A 303 -16.95 -8.78 -15.08
CA HIS A 303 -17.47 -8.84 -13.71
C HIS A 303 -16.45 -8.33 -12.72
N VAL A 304 -16.81 -7.34 -11.93
CA VAL A 304 -16.00 -6.77 -10.88
C VAL A 304 -16.69 -6.86 -9.52
N ALA A 305 -15.92 -7.03 -8.47
CA ALA A 305 -16.42 -7.04 -7.09
C ALA A 305 -15.43 -6.33 -6.16
N VAL A 306 -15.94 -5.73 -5.08
CA VAL A 306 -15.11 -5.17 -4.02
C VAL A 306 -14.79 -6.26 -3.02
N VAL A 307 -13.54 -6.31 -2.55
CA VAL A 307 -13.05 -7.22 -1.51
C VAL A 307 -12.49 -6.44 -0.31
N SER A 308 -12.59 -7.02 0.86
CA SER A 308 -12.02 -6.49 2.10
C SER A 308 -10.50 -6.29 1.98
N CYS A 309 -9.95 -5.33 2.72
CA CYS A 309 -8.51 -5.16 2.89
C CYS A 309 -8.00 -5.90 4.15
N ASN A 310 -8.85 -6.64 4.84
CA ASN A 310 -8.48 -7.45 5.98
C ASN A 310 -8.03 -8.84 5.50
N GLY A 311 -6.78 -9.22 5.80
CA GLY A 311 -6.19 -10.48 5.34
C GLY A 311 -6.96 -11.73 5.79
N SER A 312 -7.65 -11.69 6.93
CA SER A 312 -8.46 -12.82 7.43
C SER A 312 -9.81 -12.98 6.70
N GLU A 313 -10.36 -11.90 6.16
CA GLU A 313 -11.65 -11.89 5.45
C GLU A 313 -11.50 -12.10 3.94
N PHE A 314 -10.34 -11.79 3.43
CA PHE A 314 -10.04 -11.67 2.01
C PHE A 314 -10.34 -12.96 1.22
N LEU A 315 -9.76 -14.10 1.61
CA LEU A 315 -9.96 -15.39 0.94
C LEU A 315 -11.41 -15.93 1.07
N PRO A 316 -12.05 -15.89 2.25
CA PRO A 316 -13.45 -16.25 2.39
C PRO A 316 -14.39 -15.40 1.52
N GLU A 317 -14.11 -14.12 1.38
CA GLU A 317 -14.93 -13.22 0.57
C GLU A 317 -14.78 -13.49 -0.92
N ILE A 318 -13.57 -13.74 -1.41
CA ILE A 318 -13.32 -14.17 -2.80
C ILE A 318 -14.07 -15.46 -3.11
N ALA A 319 -14.01 -16.47 -2.20
CA ALA A 319 -14.70 -17.73 -2.39
C ALA A 319 -16.22 -17.53 -2.50
N ARG A 320 -16.80 -16.73 -1.60
CA ARG A 320 -18.25 -16.39 -1.62
C ARG A 320 -18.63 -15.69 -2.92
N LEU A 321 -17.90 -14.66 -3.33
CA LEU A 321 -18.16 -13.91 -4.56
C LEU A 321 -18.11 -14.80 -5.81
N ALA A 322 -17.17 -15.73 -5.89
CA ALA A 322 -17.05 -16.67 -7.00
C ALA A 322 -18.23 -17.66 -7.04
N ALA A 323 -18.65 -18.18 -5.88
CA ALA A 323 -19.81 -19.05 -5.78
C ALA A 323 -21.12 -18.31 -6.19
N ASP A 324 -21.32 -17.09 -5.73
CA ASP A 324 -22.47 -16.26 -6.08
C ASP A 324 -22.53 -15.95 -7.57
N MET A 325 -21.38 -15.64 -8.18
CA MET A 325 -21.26 -15.41 -9.62
C MET A 325 -21.65 -16.64 -10.42
N ARG A 326 -21.20 -17.82 -10.00
CA ARG A 326 -21.55 -19.08 -10.67
C ARG A 326 -23.02 -19.39 -10.57
N ALA A 327 -23.65 -19.19 -9.40
CA ALA A 327 -25.06 -19.39 -9.20
C ALA A 327 -25.92 -18.56 -10.17
N LYS A 328 -25.58 -17.26 -10.29
CA LYS A 328 -26.27 -16.34 -11.21
C LYS A 328 -26.13 -16.73 -12.68
N SER A 329 -25.02 -17.34 -13.09
CA SER A 329 -24.79 -17.78 -14.48
C SER A 329 -25.68 -18.96 -14.89
N PHE A 330 -26.31 -19.66 -13.94
CA PHE A 330 -27.26 -20.76 -14.23
C PHE A 330 -28.72 -20.28 -14.28
N GLU A 331 -29.01 -19.07 -13.77
CA GLU A 331 -30.37 -18.53 -13.73
C GLU A 331 -30.72 -17.65 -14.98
N GLY A 332 -29.74 -17.30 -15.78
CA GLY A 332 -29.88 -16.50 -17.00
C GLY A 332 -29.67 -17.30 -18.28
#